data_84b4f468d2ff2363bde0fdb94a21a1b8
#
_entry.id   84b4f468d2ff2363bde0fdb94a21a1b8
#
_cell.length_a   1.000
_cell.length_b   1.000
_cell.length_c   1.000
_cell.angle_alpha   90.00
_cell.angle_beta   90.00
_cell.angle_gamma   90.00
#
_symmetry.space_group_name_H-M   'P 1'
#
loop_
_entity.id
_entity.type
_entity.pdbx_description
1 polymer ?
#
loop_
_entity_poly.entity_id
_entity_poly.type
_entity_poly.pdbx_seq_one_letter_code
_entity_poly.pdbx_strand_id
1 'polypeptide(L)'
;AEIKGEHRTTDTGAQVLWTDVTVPAEVVNVDFKEALISSIYACPNGIYRMSPDIEGLVQTSNNLARVAIENGQMVIMCLTRSAVETEKMDLARAIERNFAQIGCKVELSGNYPGWTPNPSSAILTKMRDLYVEMFKEQPHVAACHAGLECGILGTNYPEMELISFGPNIRGAHSPDEKCQISSVQKSWEFFLRTLENIPTV
;
A
#
# COMPACT_ATOMS: atom_id res chain seq x y z
N ALA A 1 -27.95 -4.39 -12.75
CA ALA A 1 -27.81 -5.84 -12.94
C ALA A 1 -26.34 -6.22 -13.11
N GLU A 2 -25.60 -5.56 -14.00
CA GLU A 2 -24.18 -5.85 -14.34
C GLU A 2 -23.27 -5.75 -13.13
N ILE A 3 -23.20 -4.61 -12.46
CA ILE A 3 -22.33 -4.39 -11.27
C ILE A 3 -22.56 -5.45 -10.20
N LYS A 4 -23.83 -5.76 -9.91
CA LYS A 4 -24.17 -6.81 -8.93
C LYS A 4 -23.72 -8.21 -9.39
N GLY A 5 -23.74 -8.45 -10.71
CA GLY A 5 -23.25 -9.70 -11.31
C GLY A 5 -21.74 -9.86 -11.21
N GLU A 6 -21.00 -8.78 -11.48
CA GLU A 6 -19.55 -8.74 -11.40
C GLU A 6 -19.04 -8.94 -9.96
N HIS A 7 -19.70 -8.31 -9.00
CA HIS A 7 -19.29 -8.36 -7.58
C HIS A 7 -19.94 -9.50 -6.77
N ARG A 8 -20.65 -10.42 -7.42
CA ARG A 8 -21.40 -11.49 -6.74
C ARG A 8 -20.57 -12.39 -5.82
N THR A 9 -19.26 -12.48 -6.06
CA THR A 9 -18.34 -13.34 -5.28
C THR A 9 -17.49 -12.51 -4.30
N THR A 10 -17.11 -11.30 -4.69
CA THR A 10 -16.22 -10.44 -3.91
C THR A 10 -16.96 -9.52 -2.95
N ASP A 11 -18.19 -9.10 -3.32
CA ASP A 11 -19.05 -8.26 -2.50
C ASP A 11 -20.53 -8.58 -2.76
N THR A 12 -21.06 -9.55 -2.03
CA THR A 12 -22.46 -9.97 -2.13
C THR A 12 -23.46 -8.92 -1.68
N GLY A 13 -22.99 -7.91 -0.92
CA GLY A 13 -23.79 -6.77 -0.43
C GLY A 13 -23.81 -5.55 -1.38
N ALA A 14 -23.06 -5.59 -2.48
CA ALA A 14 -22.98 -4.48 -3.42
C ALA A 14 -24.36 -4.03 -3.94
N GLN A 15 -24.66 -2.74 -3.78
CA GLN A 15 -25.91 -2.13 -4.24
C GLN A 15 -25.62 -0.82 -4.95
N VAL A 16 -26.38 -0.56 -6.03
CA VAL A 16 -26.41 0.74 -6.70
C VAL A 16 -27.78 1.35 -6.46
N LEU A 17 -27.79 2.48 -5.78
CA LEU A 17 -28.99 3.23 -5.48
C LEU A 17 -29.00 4.51 -6.32
N TRP A 18 -30.15 4.87 -6.86
CA TRP A 18 -30.39 6.10 -7.59
C TRP A 18 -31.38 6.94 -6.79
N THR A 19 -31.02 8.21 -6.60
CA THR A 19 -31.88 9.18 -5.91
C THR A 19 -32.02 10.41 -6.79
N ASP A 20 -33.24 10.86 -6.98
CA ASP A 20 -33.52 12.12 -7.67
C ASP A 20 -33.00 13.27 -6.82
N VAL A 21 -32.34 14.21 -7.46
CA VAL A 21 -31.81 15.42 -6.83
C VAL A 21 -32.30 16.65 -7.57
N THR A 22 -32.32 17.81 -6.91
CA THR A 22 -32.58 19.08 -7.55
C THR A 22 -31.50 19.34 -8.61
N VAL A 23 -31.93 19.75 -9.81
CA VAL A 23 -30.99 20.08 -10.89
C VAL A 23 -30.07 21.21 -10.44
N PRO A 24 -28.74 21.01 -10.46
CA PRO A 24 -27.79 22.03 -10.06
C PRO A 24 -27.82 23.22 -11.02
N ALA A 25 -27.59 24.43 -10.53
CA ALA A 25 -27.55 25.63 -11.36
C ALA A 25 -26.31 25.66 -12.27
N GLU A 26 -25.23 25.01 -11.86
CA GLU A 26 -23.97 24.94 -12.59
C GLU A 26 -23.51 23.49 -12.72
N VAL A 27 -22.89 23.18 -13.84
CA VAL A 27 -22.29 21.86 -14.12
C VAL A 27 -20.90 22.04 -14.71
N VAL A 28 -20.09 21.00 -14.62
CA VAL A 28 -18.77 20.96 -15.26
C VAL A 28 -18.93 21.12 -16.79
N ASN A 29 -18.04 21.90 -17.40
CA ASN A 29 -17.99 22.05 -18.85
C ASN A 29 -17.89 20.68 -19.52
N VAL A 30 -18.63 20.49 -20.65
CA VAL A 30 -18.76 19.20 -21.32
C VAL A 30 -17.40 18.67 -21.79
N ASP A 31 -16.58 19.52 -22.43
CA ASP A 31 -15.28 19.10 -22.97
C ASP A 31 -14.33 18.70 -21.85
N PHE A 32 -14.30 19.47 -20.76
CA PHE A 32 -13.51 19.15 -19.58
C PHE A 32 -14.01 17.86 -18.90
N LYS A 33 -15.32 17.66 -18.81
CA LYS A 33 -15.90 16.42 -18.26
C LYS A 33 -15.44 15.20 -19.03
N GLU A 34 -15.48 15.23 -20.36
CA GLU A 34 -15.04 14.10 -21.21
C GLU A 34 -13.53 13.84 -21.06
N ALA A 35 -12.73 14.91 -21.02
CA ALA A 35 -11.29 14.81 -20.78
C ALA A 35 -10.98 14.23 -19.39
N LEU A 36 -11.72 14.67 -18.37
CA LEU A 36 -11.59 14.17 -17.00
C LEU A 36 -11.92 12.67 -16.90
N ILE A 37 -13.06 12.26 -17.46
CA ILE A 37 -13.47 10.86 -17.47
C ILE A 37 -12.41 10.01 -18.17
N SER A 38 -11.91 10.46 -19.31
CA SER A 38 -10.84 9.78 -20.05
C SER A 38 -9.56 9.64 -19.24
N SER A 39 -9.16 10.70 -18.52
CA SER A 39 -7.98 10.66 -17.65
C SER A 39 -8.17 9.76 -16.43
N ILE A 40 -9.38 9.71 -15.86
CA ILE A 40 -9.71 8.78 -14.77
C ILE A 40 -9.62 7.32 -15.25
N TYR A 41 -10.17 7.03 -16.44
CA TYR A 41 -10.08 5.70 -17.05
C TYR A 41 -8.65 5.28 -17.40
N ALA A 42 -7.82 6.23 -17.84
CA ALA A 42 -6.42 5.99 -18.17
C ALA A 42 -5.52 5.89 -16.92
N CYS A 43 -5.97 6.38 -15.77
CA CYS A 43 -5.20 6.35 -14.54
C CYS A 43 -5.10 4.91 -14.02
N PRO A 44 -3.89 4.36 -13.86
CA PRO A 44 -3.72 3.05 -13.24
C PRO A 44 -4.36 3.00 -11.85
N ASN A 45 -5.15 1.98 -11.58
CA ASN A 45 -5.77 1.77 -10.28
C ASN A 45 -5.73 0.28 -9.91
N GLY A 46 -5.26 -0.04 -8.71
CA GLY A 46 -5.04 -1.39 -8.25
C GLY A 46 -3.59 -1.83 -8.45
N ILE A 47 -3.38 -3.11 -8.72
CA ILE A 47 -2.05 -3.69 -8.94
C ILE A 47 -1.49 -3.21 -10.27
N TYR A 48 -0.32 -2.58 -10.25
CA TYR A 48 0.40 -2.16 -11.43
C TYR A 48 1.45 -3.19 -11.86
N ARG A 49 2.18 -3.74 -10.90
CA ARG A 49 3.19 -4.78 -11.14
C ARG A 49 3.29 -5.75 -9.98
N MET A 50 3.45 -7.03 -10.31
CA MET A 50 3.84 -8.08 -9.37
C MET A 50 5.36 -8.16 -9.28
N SER A 51 5.87 -8.61 -8.13
CA SER A 51 7.32 -8.84 -7.98
C SER A 51 7.78 -9.97 -8.91
N PRO A 52 8.88 -9.78 -9.65
CA PRO A 52 9.47 -10.85 -10.42
C PRO A 52 10.23 -11.87 -9.56
N ASP A 53 10.61 -11.49 -8.34
CA ASP A 53 11.49 -12.25 -7.45
C ASP A 53 10.73 -13.02 -6.38
N ILE A 54 9.52 -12.56 -6.02
CA ILE A 54 8.70 -13.14 -4.94
C ILE A 54 7.30 -13.41 -5.45
N GLU A 55 6.95 -14.67 -5.57
CA GLU A 55 5.64 -15.10 -6.05
C GLU A 55 4.52 -14.55 -5.14
N GLY A 56 3.46 -14.04 -5.75
CA GLY A 56 2.28 -13.51 -5.06
C GLY A 56 2.47 -12.13 -4.41
N LEU A 57 3.69 -11.56 -4.43
CA LEU A 57 3.93 -10.23 -3.89
C LEU A 57 3.56 -9.14 -4.91
N VAL A 58 2.68 -8.23 -4.51
CA VAL A 58 2.48 -6.97 -5.24
C VAL A 58 3.69 -6.08 -5.03
N GLN A 59 4.37 -5.70 -6.10
CA GLN A 59 5.54 -4.81 -6.03
C GLN A 59 5.15 -3.34 -6.14
N THR A 60 4.23 -3.02 -7.07
CA THR A 60 3.80 -1.64 -7.31
C THR A 60 2.28 -1.59 -7.47
N SER A 61 1.65 -0.63 -6.83
CA SER A 61 0.21 -0.39 -6.94
C SER A 61 -0.10 1.10 -6.86
N ASN A 62 -1.27 1.47 -7.36
CA ASN A 62 -1.84 2.79 -7.15
C ASN A 62 -3.29 2.68 -6.71
N ASN A 63 -3.71 3.56 -5.84
CA ASN A 63 -5.11 3.75 -5.46
C ASN A 63 -5.55 5.15 -5.89
N LEU A 64 -6.45 5.23 -6.87
CA LEU A 64 -7.21 6.46 -7.14
C LEU A 64 -8.23 6.64 -6.01
N ALA A 65 -7.79 7.26 -4.92
CA ALA A 65 -8.47 7.21 -3.64
C ALA A 65 -9.66 8.18 -3.54
N ARG A 66 -9.59 9.31 -4.23
CA ARG A 66 -10.63 10.34 -4.18
C ARG A 66 -10.71 11.11 -5.50
N VAL A 67 -11.92 11.33 -5.96
CA VAL A 67 -12.27 12.32 -6.99
C VAL A 67 -13.41 13.16 -6.42
N ALA A 68 -13.19 14.45 -6.26
CA ALA A 68 -14.20 15.37 -5.73
C ALA A 68 -14.20 16.66 -6.54
N ILE A 69 -15.39 17.20 -6.78
CA ILE A 69 -15.62 18.51 -7.39
C ILE A 69 -16.52 19.26 -6.43
N GLU A 70 -16.01 20.29 -5.80
CA GLU A 70 -16.72 21.07 -4.78
C GLU A 70 -16.37 22.55 -4.94
N ASN A 71 -17.38 23.42 -4.95
CA ASN A 71 -17.21 24.87 -5.06
C ASN A 71 -16.31 25.32 -6.25
N GLY A 72 -16.49 24.68 -7.40
CA GLY A 72 -15.70 24.99 -8.62
C GLY A 72 -14.26 24.50 -8.57
N GLN A 73 -13.87 23.80 -7.55
CA GLN A 73 -12.55 23.17 -7.43
C GLN A 73 -12.63 21.67 -7.59
N MET A 74 -11.67 21.10 -8.30
CA MET A 74 -11.52 19.65 -8.44
C MET A 74 -10.28 19.18 -7.68
N VAL A 75 -10.46 18.09 -6.94
CA VAL A 75 -9.37 17.40 -6.26
C VAL A 75 -9.38 15.93 -6.64
N ILE A 76 -8.24 15.44 -7.12
CA ILE A 76 -7.99 14.03 -7.37
C ILE A 76 -6.83 13.60 -6.49
N MET A 77 -7.01 12.55 -5.72
CA MET A 77 -5.96 12.01 -4.84
C MET A 77 -5.63 10.59 -5.24
N CYS A 78 -4.34 10.35 -5.46
CA CYS A 78 -3.78 9.03 -5.72
C CYS A 78 -2.79 8.67 -4.62
N LEU A 79 -2.72 7.39 -4.29
CA LEU A 79 -1.71 6.83 -3.40
C LEU A 79 -0.94 5.74 -4.14
N THR A 80 0.25 6.08 -4.60
CA THR A 80 1.17 5.16 -5.28
C THR A 80 2.12 4.52 -4.27
N ARG A 81 2.23 3.20 -4.29
CA ARG A 81 3.13 2.43 -3.43
C ARG A 81 3.98 1.49 -4.26
N SER A 82 5.23 1.32 -3.87
CA SER A 82 6.11 0.29 -4.44
C SER A 82 7.22 -0.09 -3.45
N ALA A 83 7.65 -1.34 -3.50
CA ALA A 83 8.89 -1.78 -2.85
C ALA A 83 10.14 -1.27 -3.58
N VAL A 84 10.00 -0.84 -4.85
CA VAL A 84 11.08 -0.35 -5.71
C VAL A 84 10.88 1.14 -5.99
N GLU A 85 11.81 1.98 -5.51
CA GLU A 85 11.69 3.44 -5.57
C GLU A 85 11.58 3.98 -7.00
N THR A 86 12.37 3.45 -7.93
CA THR A 86 12.36 3.88 -9.33
C THR A 86 11.03 3.60 -10.01
N GLU A 87 10.39 2.47 -9.73
CA GLU A 87 9.06 2.13 -10.26
C GLU A 87 7.96 3.00 -9.65
N LYS A 88 8.05 3.27 -8.34
CA LYS A 88 7.12 4.19 -7.68
C LYS A 88 7.11 5.55 -8.37
N MET A 89 8.30 6.08 -8.59
CA MET A 89 8.46 7.39 -9.23
C MET A 89 8.07 7.40 -10.70
N ASP A 90 8.31 6.31 -11.44
CA ASP A 90 7.88 6.19 -12.83
C ASP A 90 6.35 6.20 -12.93
N LEU A 91 5.67 5.39 -12.12
CA LEU A 91 4.21 5.38 -12.08
C LEU A 91 3.63 6.73 -11.62
N ALA A 92 4.21 7.35 -10.58
CA ALA A 92 3.75 8.66 -10.12
C ALA A 92 3.87 9.73 -11.21
N ARG A 93 4.96 9.73 -11.98
CA ARG A 93 5.16 10.64 -13.12
C ARG A 93 4.21 10.34 -14.29
N ALA A 94 3.89 9.09 -14.54
CA ALA A 94 2.89 8.73 -15.55
C ALA A 94 1.51 9.29 -15.18
N ILE A 95 1.11 9.16 -13.91
CA ILE A 95 -0.13 9.72 -13.37
C ILE A 95 -0.11 11.26 -13.44
N GLU A 96 1.00 11.88 -13.05
CA GLU A 96 1.20 13.34 -13.17
C GLU A 96 0.97 13.81 -14.60
N ARG A 97 1.62 13.19 -15.57
CA ARG A 97 1.49 13.54 -17.00
C ARG A 97 0.07 13.33 -17.51
N ASN A 98 -0.60 12.25 -17.09
CA ASN A 98 -1.97 11.96 -17.47
C ASN A 98 -2.93 13.10 -17.05
N PHE A 99 -2.85 13.56 -15.81
CA PHE A 99 -3.72 14.64 -15.35
C PHE A 99 -3.26 16.04 -15.78
N ALA A 100 -1.98 16.26 -15.99
CA ALA A 100 -1.45 17.52 -16.51
C ALA A 100 -1.96 17.81 -17.94
N GLN A 101 -2.23 16.79 -18.77
CA GLN A 101 -2.77 16.96 -20.11
C GLN A 101 -4.15 17.66 -20.14
N ILE A 102 -4.94 17.48 -19.09
CA ILE A 102 -6.26 18.12 -18.95
C ILE A 102 -6.19 19.42 -18.13
N GLY A 103 -5.00 19.97 -17.90
CA GLY A 103 -4.78 21.23 -17.20
C GLY A 103 -4.77 21.13 -15.67
N CYS A 104 -4.74 19.95 -15.08
CA CYS A 104 -4.61 19.81 -13.63
C CYS A 104 -3.21 20.22 -13.16
N LYS A 105 -3.16 20.97 -12.06
CA LYS A 105 -1.92 21.14 -11.30
C LYS A 105 -1.70 19.88 -10.46
N VAL A 106 -0.59 19.19 -10.68
CA VAL A 106 -0.25 17.98 -9.95
C VAL A 106 0.88 18.28 -8.96
N GLU A 107 0.76 17.75 -7.76
CA GLU A 107 1.75 17.82 -6.71
C GLU A 107 2.08 16.41 -6.22
N LEU A 108 3.35 16.08 -6.19
CA LEU A 108 3.85 14.84 -5.59
C LEU A 108 4.31 15.14 -4.16
N SER A 109 3.68 14.52 -3.18
CA SER A 109 3.94 14.78 -1.76
C SER A 109 3.89 13.49 -0.95
N GLY A 110 4.32 13.56 0.31
CA GLY A 110 4.24 12.44 1.23
C GLY A 110 5.11 11.24 0.82
N ASN A 111 6.26 11.51 0.19
CA ASN A 111 7.15 10.44 -0.26
C ASN A 111 7.62 9.57 0.92
N TYR A 112 7.41 8.28 0.78
CA TYR A 112 7.88 7.24 1.67
C TYR A 112 8.75 6.26 0.88
N PRO A 113 10.02 6.06 1.23
CA PRO A 113 10.91 5.21 0.45
C PRO A 113 10.42 3.76 0.44
N GLY A 114 10.61 3.10 -0.69
CA GLY A 114 10.39 1.66 -0.81
C GLY A 114 11.38 0.89 0.04
N TRP A 115 10.98 -0.30 0.47
CA TRP A 115 11.87 -1.25 1.13
C TRP A 115 11.90 -2.54 0.33
N THR A 116 12.95 -2.70 -0.46
CA THR A 116 13.14 -3.90 -1.29
C THR A 116 13.43 -5.10 -0.40
N PRO A 117 12.63 -6.17 -0.50
CA PRO A 117 12.85 -7.38 0.28
C PRO A 117 14.20 -8.02 -0.02
N ASN A 118 14.90 -8.49 1.02
CA ASN A 118 16.12 -9.30 0.90
C ASN A 118 15.91 -10.67 1.53
N PRO A 119 15.49 -11.69 0.76
CA PRO A 119 15.25 -13.04 1.29
C PRO A 119 16.52 -13.77 1.76
N SER A 120 17.70 -13.28 1.37
CA SER A 120 19.00 -13.83 1.77
C SER A 120 19.65 -13.11 2.97
N SER A 121 18.94 -12.19 3.62
CA SER A 121 19.43 -11.44 4.76
C SER A 121 19.86 -12.34 5.91
N ALA A 122 21.01 -12.06 6.51
CA ALA A 122 21.55 -12.83 7.63
C ALA A 122 20.68 -12.66 8.89
N ILE A 123 20.14 -11.46 9.13
CA ILE A 123 19.22 -11.23 10.26
C ILE A 123 17.92 -12.03 10.08
N LEU A 124 17.38 -12.11 8.87
CA LEU A 124 16.19 -12.92 8.60
C LEU A 124 16.44 -14.39 8.89
N THR A 125 17.56 -14.93 8.40
CA THR A 125 17.93 -16.32 8.64
C THR A 125 18.08 -16.61 10.14
N LYS A 126 18.82 -15.75 10.85
CA LYS A 126 19.05 -15.90 12.29
C LYS A 126 17.74 -15.86 13.09
N MET A 127 16.88 -14.90 12.79
CA MET A 127 15.61 -14.75 13.50
C MET A 127 14.62 -15.88 13.18
N ARG A 128 14.58 -16.36 11.94
CA ARG A 128 13.76 -17.51 11.57
C ARG A 128 14.19 -18.76 12.35
N ASP A 129 15.50 -19.04 12.42
CA ASP A 129 16.02 -20.22 13.11
C ASP A 129 15.74 -20.13 14.61
N LEU A 130 15.92 -18.96 15.21
CA LEU A 130 15.59 -18.69 16.61
C LEU A 130 14.09 -18.86 16.89
N TYR A 131 13.23 -18.39 16.01
CA TYR A 131 11.78 -18.57 16.15
C TYR A 131 11.39 -20.05 16.15
N VAL A 132 11.98 -20.86 15.24
CA VAL A 132 11.76 -22.31 15.20
C VAL A 132 12.29 -22.99 16.47
N GLU A 133 13.44 -22.56 16.96
CA GLU A 133 14.00 -23.08 18.22
C GLU A 133 13.05 -22.86 19.41
N MET A 134 12.51 -21.62 19.53
CA MET A 134 11.66 -21.22 20.64
C MET A 134 10.25 -21.84 20.58
N PHE A 135 9.62 -21.76 19.41
CA PHE A 135 8.19 -22.05 19.28
C PHE A 135 7.87 -23.38 18.59
N LYS A 136 8.88 -24.08 18.05
CA LYS A 136 8.74 -25.37 17.33
C LYS A 136 7.78 -25.30 16.11
N GLU A 137 7.65 -24.12 15.54
CA GLU A 137 6.85 -23.85 14.35
C GLU A 137 7.59 -22.92 13.39
N GLN A 138 7.23 -22.95 12.10
CA GLN A 138 7.81 -22.05 11.11
C GLN A 138 7.16 -20.66 11.22
N PRO A 139 7.94 -19.56 11.24
CA PRO A 139 7.38 -18.23 11.16
C PRO A 139 6.82 -17.98 9.75
N HIS A 140 5.76 -17.20 9.68
CA HIS A 140 5.30 -16.67 8.41
C HIS A 140 6.19 -15.46 8.02
N VAL A 141 7.04 -15.66 7.03
CA VAL A 141 7.88 -14.61 6.46
C VAL A 141 7.20 -14.08 5.21
N ALA A 142 6.92 -12.79 5.20
CA ALA A 142 6.27 -12.14 4.08
C ALA A 142 6.94 -10.79 3.77
N ALA A 143 6.79 -10.35 2.55
CA ALA A 143 7.14 -9.01 2.14
C ALA A 143 5.87 -8.25 1.76
N CYS A 144 5.90 -6.93 1.86
CA CYS A 144 4.81 -6.08 1.39
C CYS A 144 5.38 -4.81 0.75
N HIS A 145 4.61 -4.21 -0.13
CA HIS A 145 4.95 -2.93 -0.77
C HIS A 145 4.43 -1.72 0.00
N ALA A 146 4.23 -1.88 1.31
CA ALA A 146 3.87 -0.77 2.19
C ALA A 146 5.09 0.08 2.54
N GLY A 147 4.85 1.36 2.83
CA GLY A 147 5.85 2.21 3.46
C GLY A 147 6.05 1.76 4.92
N LEU A 148 7.24 1.26 5.23
CA LEU A 148 7.64 0.89 6.58
C LEU A 148 8.85 1.73 7.02
N GLU A 149 9.03 1.87 8.33
CA GLU A 149 10.17 2.58 8.91
C GLU A 149 11.50 2.01 8.45
N CYS A 150 11.55 0.72 8.13
CA CYS A 150 12.71 0.07 7.54
C CYS A 150 13.14 0.69 6.20
N GLY A 151 12.19 1.19 5.39
CA GLY A 151 12.52 1.93 4.17
C GLY A 151 13.26 3.23 4.46
N ILE A 152 12.83 3.98 5.48
CA ILE A 152 13.47 5.23 5.92
C ILE A 152 14.86 4.94 6.49
N LEU A 153 14.96 3.95 7.38
CA LEU A 153 16.23 3.56 7.98
C LEU A 153 17.23 3.08 6.92
N GLY A 154 16.80 2.21 6.00
CA GLY A 154 17.63 1.70 4.92
C GLY A 154 18.12 2.77 3.95
N THR A 155 17.37 3.86 3.75
CA THR A 155 17.83 5.00 2.94
C THR A 155 19.00 5.73 3.62
N ASN A 156 18.97 5.85 4.96
CA ASN A 156 20.02 6.53 5.72
C ASN A 156 21.20 5.61 6.05
N TYR A 157 20.94 4.28 6.11
CA TYR A 157 21.93 3.26 6.47
C TYR A 157 21.86 2.10 5.47
N PRO A 158 22.37 2.26 4.23
CA PRO A 158 22.18 1.30 3.14
C PRO A 158 22.82 -0.07 3.41
N GLU A 159 23.83 -0.15 4.28
CA GLU A 159 24.50 -1.39 4.66
C GLU A 159 23.79 -2.11 5.84
N MET A 160 22.74 -1.51 6.42
CA MET A 160 22.03 -2.08 7.55
C MET A 160 21.05 -3.16 7.07
N GLU A 161 21.16 -4.35 7.63
CA GLU A 161 20.13 -5.37 7.48
C GLU A 161 18.93 -5.06 8.37
N LEU A 162 17.76 -5.10 7.81
CA LEU A 162 16.53 -4.67 8.45
C LEU A 162 15.47 -5.77 8.39
N ILE A 163 14.72 -5.91 9.47
CA ILE A 163 13.57 -6.80 9.57
C ILE A 163 12.47 -6.14 10.39
N SER A 164 11.24 -6.30 9.98
CA SER A 164 10.05 -5.85 10.71
C SER A 164 9.30 -7.06 11.27
N PHE A 165 8.97 -7.03 12.54
CA PHE A 165 8.14 -8.05 13.18
C PHE A 165 7.35 -7.45 14.34
N GLY A 166 6.30 -8.12 14.76
CA GLY A 166 5.48 -7.62 15.85
C GLY A 166 4.30 -8.53 16.18
N PRO A 167 3.44 -8.10 17.11
CA PRO A 167 2.26 -8.85 17.49
C PRO A 167 1.18 -8.84 16.39
N ASN A 168 0.19 -9.72 16.53
CA ASN A 168 -0.93 -9.82 15.62
C ASN A 168 -1.89 -8.64 15.83
N ILE A 169 -2.06 -7.85 14.79
CA ILE A 169 -3.04 -6.75 14.72
C ILE A 169 -4.17 -7.14 13.78
N ARG A 170 -5.40 -6.83 14.15
CA ARG A 170 -6.59 -7.03 13.33
C ARG A 170 -7.32 -5.72 13.17
N GLY A 171 -7.86 -5.49 11.96
CA GLY A 171 -8.56 -4.26 11.64
C GLY A 171 -7.65 -3.03 11.66
N ALA A 172 -6.38 -3.16 11.28
CA ALA A 172 -5.43 -2.06 11.19
C ALA A 172 -6.03 -0.90 10.38
N HIS A 173 -5.79 0.33 10.83
CA HIS A 173 -6.30 1.57 10.25
C HIS A 173 -7.83 1.72 10.30
N SER A 174 -8.52 1.01 11.18
CA SER A 174 -9.95 1.14 11.42
C SER A 174 -10.24 1.49 12.88
N PRO A 175 -11.46 2.02 13.19
CA PRO A 175 -11.88 2.24 14.58
C PRO A 175 -11.94 0.95 15.42
N ASP A 176 -12.01 -0.21 14.77
CA ASP A 176 -12.07 -1.53 15.42
C ASP A 176 -10.69 -2.19 15.52
N GLU A 177 -9.62 -1.42 15.33
CA GLU A 177 -8.25 -1.94 15.43
C GLU A 177 -7.99 -2.54 16.82
N LYS A 178 -7.45 -3.74 16.83
CA LYS A 178 -7.15 -4.47 18.06
C LYS A 178 -5.91 -5.35 17.92
N CYS A 179 -5.19 -5.47 19.03
CA CYS A 179 -4.00 -6.31 19.15
C CYS A 179 -4.31 -7.55 20.02
N GLN A 180 -3.82 -8.69 19.61
CA GLN A 180 -3.98 -9.94 20.36
C GLN A 180 -2.98 -9.98 21.51
N ILE A 181 -3.46 -9.95 22.77
CA ILE A 181 -2.63 -9.87 23.99
C ILE A 181 -1.59 -11.00 24.04
N SER A 182 -1.98 -12.25 23.78
CA SER A 182 -1.05 -13.40 23.81
C SER A 182 0.06 -13.27 22.76
N SER A 183 -0.20 -12.62 21.62
CA SER A 183 0.84 -12.38 20.61
C SER A 183 1.80 -11.27 21.01
N VAL A 184 1.38 -10.32 21.85
CA VAL A 184 2.28 -9.31 22.42
C VAL A 184 3.31 -10.00 23.33
N GLN A 185 2.87 -10.89 24.20
CA GLN A 185 3.76 -11.66 25.08
C GLN A 185 4.76 -12.49 24.26
N LYS A 186 4.26 -13.23 23.27
CA LYS A 186 5.10 -14.02 22.35
C LYS A 186 6.12 -13.15 21.61
N SER A 187 5.71 -12.00 21.11
CA SER A 187 6.61 -11.07 20.40
C SER A 187 7.65 -10.48 21.33
N TRP A 188 7.29 -10.20 22.58
CA TRP A 188 8.22 -9.72 23.58
C TRP A 188 9.29 -10.74 23.94
N GLU A 189 8.91 -11.98 24.21
CA GLU A 189 9.84 -13.09 24.47
C GLU A 189 10.80 -13.29 23.30
N PHE A 190 10.27 -13.28 22.08
CA PHE A 190 11.05 -13.39 20.86
C PHE A 190 12.04 -12.23 20.70
N PHE A 191 11.61 -11.01 20.99
CA PHE A 191 12.46 -9.82 20.96
C PHE A 191 13.63 -9.92 21.96
N LEU A 192 13.35 -10.26 23.21
CA LEU A 192 14.39 -10.43 24.23
C LEU A 192 15.40 -11.52 23.81
N ARG A 193 14.91 -12.65 23.35
CA ARG A 193 15.75 -13.74 22.89
C ARG A 193 16.58 -13.38 21.67
N THR A 194 16.04 -12.54 20.77
CA THR A 194 16.79 -12.01 19.63
C THR A 194 17.95 -11.15 20.11
N LEU A 195 17.74 -10.25 21.06
CA LEU A 195 18.79 -9.39 21.63
C LEU A 195 19.90 -10.21 22.32
N GLU A 196 19.55 -11.27 23.05
CA GLU A 196 20.51 -12.18 23.69
C GLU A 196 21.39 -12.95 22.69
N ASN A 197 20.94 -13.06 21.43
CA ASN A 197 21.59 -13.80 20.36
C ASN A 197 22.20 -12.91 19.28
N ILE A 198 22.36 -11.60 19.55
CA ILE A 198 23.09 -10.70 18.66
C ILE A 198 24.53 -11.17 18.58
N PRO A 199 25.09 -11.38 17.36
CA PRO A 199 26.49 -11.73 17.22
C PRO A 199 27.39 -10.65 17.84
N THR A 200 28.31 -11.05 18.67
CA THR A 200 29.40 -10.17 19.14
C THR A 200 30.46 -10.09 18.05
N VAL A 201 30.84 -8.88 17.69
CA VAL A 201 31.93 -8.58 16.74
C VAL A 201 33.27 -8.86 17.43
#